data_3b039dab5fff5baf626012ac9e6ae02e
#
_entry.id   3b039dab5fff5baf626012ac9e6ae02e
#
_cell.length_a   1.000
_cell.length_b   1.000
_cell.length_c   1.000
_cell.angle_alpha   90.00
_cell.angle_beta   90.00
_cell.angle_gamma   90.00
#
_symmetry.space_group_name_H-M   'P 1'
#
loop_
_entity.id
_entity.type
_entity.pdbx_description
1 polymer ?
#
loop_
_entity_poly.entity_id
_entity_poly.type
_entity_poly.pdbx_seq_one_letter_code
_entity_poly.pdbx_strand_id
1 'polypeptide(L)'
;RFAKELGFSGYPDLKDNLQERLKDEVASSRKIESIMSELQETESTVKQVLGSQITHLKRVIESVSDEDLDLCARWIAKAGTIYLYGDGVASVPVDSMAFWLTRFGMKVYKIEYGGRRLFDRACTIELDDAVVVFAFGRDYADVAMLFDWARRRSAKTILITDVPYTHMASLADKVIVFERGPMDIFSSMAIPVAVADALVVAVTRHKGETALEAVRNLEALRERYGFL
;
A
#
# COMPACT_ATOMS: atom_id res chain seq x y z
N ARG A 1 32.24 3.86 14.70
CA ARG A 1 32.31 4.94 15.72
C ARG A 1 30.94 5.13 16.34
N PHE A 2 29.90 5.46 15.58
CA PHE A 2 28.52 5.64 16.02
C PHE A 2 27.96 4.45 16.85
N ALA A 3 28.14 3.22 16.38
CA ALA A 3 27.68 2.03 17.13
C ALA A 3 28.35 1.90 18.51
N LYS A 4 29.62 2.28 18.64
CA LYS A 4 30.35 2.27 19.93
C LYS A 4 29.88 3.37 20.86
N GLU A 5 29.50 4.52 20.34
CA GLU A 5 28.92 5.62 21.14
C GLU A 5 27.54 5.25 21.69
N LEU A 6 26.81 4.35 21.01
CA LEU A 6 25.55 3.77 21.47
C LEU A 6 25.71 2.54 22.39
N GLY A 7 26.96 2.16 22.76
CA GLY A 7 27.25 1.05 23.67
C GLY A 7 27.39 -0.33 23.03
N PHE A 8 27.39 -0.41 21.69
CA PHE A 8 27.58 -1.66 20.97
C PHE A 8 29.06 -1.92 20.66
N SER A 9 29.47 -3.18 20.54
CA SER A 9 30.86 -3.55 20.23
C SER A 9 31.30 -3.09 18.83
N GLY A 10 30.36 -2.90 17.90
CA GLY A 10 30.58 -2.44 16.54
C GLY A 10 29.29 -2.41 15.71
N TYR A 11 29.41 -2.09 14.41
CA TYR A 11 28.27 -2.04 13.51
C TYR A 11 27.54 -3.39 13.34
N PRO A 12 28.24 -4.56 13.26
CA PRO A 12 27.56 -5.85 13.22
C PRO A 12 26.67 -6.09 14.46
N ASP A 13 27.18 -5.82 15.65
CA ASP A 13 26.47 -5.98 16.90
C ASP A 13 25.25 -5.05 17.00
N LEU A 14 25.39 -3.78 16.59
CA LEU A 14 24.27 -2.86 16.48
C LEU A 14 23.23 -3.36 15.46
N LYS A 15 23.66 -3.83 14.31
CA LYS A 15 22.78 -4.36 13.27
C LYS A 15 22.03 -5.61 13.75
N ASP A 16 22.73 -6.55 14.37
CA ASP A 16 22.14 -7.79 14.86
C ASP A 16 21.14 -7.51 15.98
N ASN A 17 21.45 -6.61 16.91
CA ASN A 17 20.53 -6.17 17.96
C ASN A 17 19.30 -5.46 17.41
N LEU A 18 19.45 -4.59 16.39
CA LEU A 18 18.33 -3.96 15.72
C LEU A 18 17.48 -4.97 14.94
N GLN A 19 18.11 -5.95 14.30
CA GLN A 19 17.39 -7.02 13.60
C GLN A 19 16.65 -7.95 14.57
N GLU A 20 17.23 -8.22 15.74
CA GLU A 20 16.61 -9.04 16.79
C GLU A 20 15.40 -8.31 17.41
N ARG A 21 15.54 -7.01 17.70
CA ARG A 21 14.42 -6.16 18.14
C ARG A 21 13.31 -6.08 17.10
N LEU A 22 13.65 -5.92 15.81
CA LEU A 22 12.68 -5.92 14.73
C LEU A 22 11.97 -7.28 14.57
N LYS A 23 12.70 -8.41 14.76
CA LYS A 23 12.09 -9.75 14.78
C LYS A 23 11.14 -9.91 15.97
N ASP A 24 11.52 -9.40 17.12
CA ASP A 24 10.73 -9.43 18.34
C ASP A 24 9.46 -8.56 18.23
N GLU A 25 9.55 -7.38 17.61
CA GLU A 25 8.40 -6.51 17.30
C GLU A 25 7.45 -7.13 16.26
N VAL A 26 7.94 -8.02 15.39
CA VAL A 26 7.15 -8.71 14.35
C VAL A 26 6.47 -9.98 14.88
N ALA A 27 6.86 -10.52 16.05
CA ALA A 27 6.24 -11.72 16.61
C ALA A 27 4.76 -11.46 16.96
N SER A 28 3.86 -12.06 16.17
CA SER A 28 2.39 -11.90 16.31
C SER A 28 1.89 -12.26 17.72
N SER A 29 2.56 -13.19 18.42
CA SER A 29 2.23 -13.56 19.80
C SER A 29 2.42 -12.42 20.80
N ARG A 30 3.54 -11.69 20.73
CA ARG A 30 3.80 -10.54 21.60
C ARG A 30 2.84 -9.39 21.35
N LYS A 31 2.45 -9.17 20.10
CA LYS A 31 1.41 -8.18 19.77
C LYS A 31 0.07 -8.52 20.42
N ILE A 32 -0.30 -9.80 20.41
CA ILE A 32 -1.52 -10.28 21.05
C ILE A 32 -1.40 -10.15 22.58
N GLU A 33 -0.26 -10.47 23.17
CA GLU A 33 -0.01 -10.31 24.61
C GLU A 33 -0.10 -8.85 25.06
N SER A 34 0.47 -7.91 24.26
CA SER A 34 0.36 -6.47 24.52
C SER A 34 -1.11 -6.02 24.46
N ILE A 35 -1.85 -6.42 23.41
CA ILE A 35 -3.27 -6.13 23.29
C ILE A 35 -4.06 -6.68 24.48
N MET A 36 -3.77 -7.91 24.91
CA MET A 36 -4.47 -8.52 26.05
C MET A 36 -4.19 -7.81 27.37
N SER A 37 -2.95 -7.32 27.58
CA SER A 37 -2.60 -6.55 28.76
C SER A 37 -3.25 -5.16 28.76
N GLU A 38 -3.26 -4.47 27.63
CA GLU A 38 -3.86 -3.14 27.51
C GLU A 38 -5.39 -3.17 27.60
N LEU A 39 -6.04 -4.21 27.07
CA LEU A 39 -7.51 -4.37 27.10
C LEU A 39 -8.06 -4.66 28.50
N GLN A 40 -7.24 -5.10 29.45
CA GLN A 40 -7.66 -5.30 30.85
C GLN A 40 -7.82 -4.00 31.63
N GLU A 41 -7.28 -2.89 31.13
CA GLU A 41 -7.25 -1.59 31.81
C GLU A 41 -8.21 -0.54 31.22
N THR A 42 -8.88 -0.81 30.08
CA THR A 42 -9.63 0.22 29.35
C THR A 42 -11.15 0.03 29.34
N GLU A 43 -11.87 1.14 29.53
CA GLU A 43 -13.34 1.19 29.59
C GLU A 43 -14.03 0.88 28.23
N SER A 44 -13.34 0.95 27.07
CA SER A 44 -13.97 0.72 25.76
C SER A 44 -12.96 0.43 24.66
N THR A 45 -12.93 -0.81 24.18
CA THR A 45 -12.15 -1.26 23.00
C THR A 45 -12.45 -0.42 21.73
N VAL A 46 -13.71 -0.07 21.51
CA VAL A 46 -14.12 0.75 20.36
C VAL A 46 -13.47 2.12 20.38
N LYS A 47 -13.49 2.80 21.53
CA LYS A 47 -12.88 4.13 21.69
C LYS A 47 -11.36 4.08 21.48
N GLN A 48 -10.71 3.05 22.02
CA GLN A 48 -9.27 2.87 21.91
C GLN A 48 -8.86 2.63 20.45
N VAL A 49 -9.46 1.64 19.78
CA VAL A 49 -9.10 1.28 18.41
C VAL A 49 -9.43 2.42 17.44
N LEU A 50 -10.64 2.96 17.48
CA LEU A 50 -11.03 4.03 16.55
C LEU A 50 -10.34 5.35 16.89
N GLY A 51 -10.11 5.66 18.17
CA GLY A 51 -9.35 6.84 18.58
C GLY A 51 -7.91 6.82 18.06
N SER A 52 -7.25 5.67 18.14
CA SER A 52 -5.92 5.47 17.55
C SER A 52 -5.94 5.69 16.04
N GLN A 53 -6.90 5.13 15.33
CA GLN A 53 -7.01 5.31 13.88
C GLN A 53 -7.26 6.76 13.48
N ILE A 54 -8.11 7.50 14.20
CA ILE A 54 -8.33 8.93 13.98
C ILE A 54 -7.02 9.71 14.12
N THR A 55 -6.22 9.40 15.13
CA THR A 55 -4.93 10.04 15.34
C THR A 55 -3.97 9.82 14.17
N HIS A 56 -3.89 8.58 13.67
CA HIS A 56 -3.04 8.25 12.53
C HIS A 56 -3.56 8.85 11.21
N LEU A 57 -4.87 8.88 11.00
CA LEU A 57 -5.45 9.58 9.84
C LEU A 57 -5.09 11.07 9.81
N LYS A 58 -5.09 11.76 10.97
CA LYS A 58 -4.63 13.15 11.05
C LYS A 58 -3.16 13.30 10.63
N ARG A 59 -2.28 12.38 11.08
CA ARG A 59 -0.87 12.37 10.66
C ARG A 59 -0.71 12.13 9.16
N VAL A 60 -1.54 11.28 8.55
CA VAL A 60 -1.54 11.05 7.09
C VAL A 60 -1.88 12.33 6.35
N ILE A 61 -2.90 13.08 6.80
CA ILE A 61 -3.26 14.38 6.21
C ILE A 61 -2.09 15.36 6.22
N GLU A 62 -1.24 15.31 7.25
CA GLU A 62 -0.07 16.19 7.40
C GLU A 62 1.16 15.70 6.62
N SER A 63 1.29 14.38 6.38
CA SER A 63 2.50 13.77 5.82
C SER A 63 2.41 13.42 4.34
N VAL A 64 1.23 13.09 3.81
CA VAL A 64 1.06 12.75 2.40
C VAL A 64 0.87 14.01 1.58
N SER A 65 1.75 14.22 0.61
CA SER A 65 1.69 15.37 -0.29
C SER A 65 0.55 15.22 -1.31
N ASP A 66 -0.32 16.24 -1.38
CA ASP A 66 -1.37 16.31 -2.41
C ASP A 66 -0.78 16.32 -3.83
N GLU A 67 0.38 16.97 -4.04
CA GLU A 67 1.06 16.99 -5.33
C GLU A 67 1.54 15.62 -5.76
N ASP A 68 2.08 14.84 -4.82
CA ASP A 68 2.57 13.49 -5.04
C ASP A 68 1.42 12.52 -5.32
N LEU A 69 0.32 12.65 -4.56
CA LEU A 69 -0.89 11.88 -4.78
C LEU A 69 -1.50 12.17 -6.16
N ASP A 70 -1.59 13.46 -6.54
CA ASP A 70 -2.11 13.90 -7.83
C ASP A 70 -1.23 13.41 -8.99
N LEU A 71 0.10 13.43 -8.83
CA LEU A 71 1.04 12.88 -9.82
C LEU A 71 0.80 11.39 -10.05
N CYS A 72 0.66 10.61 -8.96
CA CYS A 72 0.34 9.18 -9.03
C CYS A 72 -1.02 8.96 -9.72
N ALA A 73 -2.02 9.74 -9.35
CA ALA A 73 -3.35 9.68 -9.95
C ALA A 73 -3.33 9.95 -11.46
N ARG A 74 -2.54 10.90 -11.93
CA ARG A 74 -2.35 11.19 -13.35
C ARG A 74 -1.72 10.01 -14.10
N TRP A 75 -0.72 9.36 -13.51
CA TRP A 75 -0.11 8.19 -14.12
C TRP A 75 -1.10 7.04 -14.24
N ILE A 76 -1.85 6.75 -13.16
CA ILE A 76 -2.88 5.73 -13.14
C ILE A 76 -3.98 6.04 -14.17
N ALA A 77 -4.46 7.29 -14.22
CA ALA A 77 -5.55 7.69 -15.14
C ALA A 77 -5.18 7.56 -16.62
N LYS A 78 -3.89 7.68 -16.95
CA LYS A 78 -3.37 7.56 -18.33
C LYS A 78 -2.90 6.14 -18.67
N ALA A 79 -2.80 5.25 -17.69
CA ALA A 79 -2.26 3.91 -17.90
C ALA A 79 -3.11 3.08 -18.87
N GLY A 80 -2.45 2.33 -19.74
CA GLY A 80 -3.05 1.32 -20.59
C GLY A 80 -3.62 0.16 -19.78
N THR A 81 -2.80 -0.37 -18.85
CA THR A 81 -3.18 -1.36 -17.83
C THR A 81 -2.62 -0.96 -16.49
N ILE A 82 -3.36 -1.19 -15.43
CA ILE A 82 -2.95 -0.94 -14.05
C ILE A 82 -2.71 -2.28 -13.37
N TYR A 83 -1.45 -2.53 -12.99
CA TYR A 83 -1.09 -3.69 -12.21
C TYR A 83 -1.08 -3.32 -10.73
N LEU A 84 -1.90 -4.00 -9.94
CA LEU A 84 -2.01 -3.79 -8.50
C LEU A 84 -1.45 -5.00 -7.76
N TYR A 85 -0.56 -4.77 -6.80
CA TYR A 85 0.03 -5.81 -5.98
C TYR A 85 0.05 -5.44 -4.50
N GLY A 86 -0.24 -6.43 -3.65
CA GLY A 86 -0.11 -6.38 -2.20
C GLY A 86 -0.30 -7.77 -1.64
N ASP A 87 0.68 -8.26 -0.88
CA ASP A 87 0.66 -9.61 -0.32
C ASP A 87 0.05 -9.62 1.08
N GLY A 88 -0.60 -10.74 1.43
CA GLY A 88 -1.26 -10.93 2.73
C GLY A 88 -2.30 -9.84 3.00
N VAL A 89 -2.23 -9.17 4.15
CA VAL A 89 -3.18 -8.11 4.54
C VAL A 89 -3.10 -6.87 3.64
N ALA A 90 -1.99 -6.66 2.93
CA ALA A 90 -1.85 -5.56 1.98
C ALA A 90 -2.71 -5.75 0.70
N SER A 91 -3.32 -6.92 0.50
CA SER A 91 -4.33 -7.13 -0.54
C SER A 91 -5.62 -6.34 -0.30
N VAL A 92 -5.94 -5.96 0.93
CA VAL A 92 -7.18 -5.24 1.27
C VAL A 92 -7.30 -3.89 0.54
N PRO A 93 -6.33 -2.96 0.59
CA PRO A 93 -6.38 -1.74 -0.20
C PRO A 93 -6.28 -1.99 -1.71
N VAL A 94 -5.58 -3.07 -2.14
CA VAL A 94 -5.54 -3.48 -3.54
C VAL A 94 -6.93 -3.86 -4.05
N ASP A 95 -7.70 -4.64 -3.27
CA ASP A 95 -9.05 -5.07 -3.64
C ASP A 95 -10.01 -3.88 -3.72
N SER A 96 -9.96 -2.94 -2.76
CA SER A 96 -10.74 -1.70 -2.79
C SER A 96 -10.43 -0.89 -4.04
N MET A 97 -9.14 -0.66 -4.32
CA MET A 97 -8.69 0.11 -5.47
C MET A 97 -9.09 -0.55 -6.80
N ALA A 98 -8.89 -1.87 -6.93
CA ALA A 98 -9.25 -2.63 -8.12
C ALA A 98 -10.75 -2.55 -8.41
N PHE A 99 -11.59 -2.65 -7.37
CA PHE A 99 -13.03 -2.56 -7.48
C PHE A 99 -13.49 -1.24 -8.11
N TRP A 100 -12.96 -0.11 -7.63
CA TRP A 100 -13.35 1.20 -8.11
C TRP A 100 -12.78 1.52 -9.48
N LEU A 101 -11.48 1.28 -9.71
CA LEU A 101 -10.85 1.56 -10.99
C LEU A 101 -11.48 0.75 -12.14
N THR A 102 -11.86 -0.50 -11.89
CA THR A 102 -12.58 -1.31 -12.87
C THR A 102 -13.95 -0.71 -13.22
N ARG A 103 -14.68 -0.18 -12.23
CA ARG A 103 -15.95 0.51 -12.46
C ARG A 103 -15.81 1.80 -13.26
N PHE A 104 -14.66 2.46 -13.15
CA PHE A 104 -14.32 3.64 -13.94
C PHE A 104 -13.84 3.29 -15.37
N GLY A 105 -14.04 2.04 -15.80
CA GLY A 105 -13.71 1.57 -17.14
C GLY A 105 -12.24 1.33 -17.38
N MET A 106 -11.43 1.23 -16.34
CA MET A 106 -9.99 1.03 -16.46
C MET A 106 -9.64 -0.47 -16.51
N LYS A 107 -8.59 -0.82 -17.25
CA LYS A 107 -8.06 -2.17 -17.28
C LYS A 107 -7.19 -2.37 -16.04
N VAL A 108 -7.67 -3.18 -15.10
CA VAL A 108 -6.99 -3.47 -13.84
C VAL A 108 -6.59 -4.94 -13.79
N TYR A 109 -5.35 -5.16 -13.43
CA TYR A 109 -4.79 -6.49 -13.21
C TYR A 109 -4.31 -6.63 -11.77
N LYS A 110 -4.99 -7.45 -10.96
CA LYS A 110 -4.49 -7.80 -9.63
C LYS A 110 -3.46 -8.92 -9.75
N ILE A 111 -2.27 -8.68 -9.21
CA ILE A 111 -1.25 -9.70 -9.02
C ILE A 111 -1.56 -10.38 -7.66
N GLU A 112 -2.12 -11.57 -7.70
CA GLU A 112 -2.64 -12.25 -6.51
C GLU A 112 -1.56 -13.02 -5.71
N TYR A 113 -0.41 -13.26 -6.31
CA TYR A 113 0.61 -14.12 -5.73
C TYR A 113 2.00 -13.54 -5.94
N GLY A 114 2.82 -13.58 -4.89
CA GLY A 114 4.24 -13.29 -4.94
C GLY A 114 5.09 -14.45 -5.50
N GLY A 115 6.39 -14.34 -5.38
CA GLY A 115 7.34 -15.35 -5.81
C GLY A 115 7.27 -15.64 -7.31
N ARG A 116 7.41 -16.91 -7.70
CA ARG A 116 7.46 -17.31 -9.12
C ARG A 116 6.24 -16.88 -9.93
N ARG A 117 5.05 -16.91 -9.34
CA ARG A 117 3.80 -16.55 -10.03
C ARG A 117 3.68 -15.05 -10.33
N LEU A 118 4.40 -14.21 -9.60
CA LEU A 118 4.49 -12.79 -9.90
C LEU A 118 5.13 -12.55 -11.28
N PHE A 119 6.14 -13.35 -11.66
CA PHE A 119 6.80 -13.22 -12.97
C PHE A 119 5.86 -13.49 -14.15
N ASP A 120 4.92 -14.44 -14.00
CA ASP A 120 3.96 -14.76 -15.05
C ASP A 120 3.05 -13.56 -15.37
N ARG A 121 2.91 -12.63 -14.42
CA ARG A 121 2.14 -11.39 -14.59
C ARG A 121 3.04 -10.21 -14.96
N ALA A 122 4.20 -10.11 -14.33
CA ALA A 122 5.16 -9.06 -14.62
C ALA A 122 5.60 -9.06 -16.10
N CYS A 123 5.71 -10.24 -16.73
CA CYS A 123 6.13 -10.33 -18.13
C CYS A 123 5.17 -9.65 -19.13
N THR A 124 3.91 -9.40 -18.73
CA THR A 124 2.91 -8.73 -19.58
C THR A 124 2.89 -7.20 -19.39
N ILE A 125 3.74 -6.65 -18.53
CA ILE A 125 3.88 -5.19 -18.35
C ILE A 125 4.54 -4.58 -19.57
N GLU A 126 3.93 -3.51 -20.08
CA GLU A 126 4.38 -2.78 -21.27
C GLU A 126 4.55 -1.28 -21.00
N LEU A 127 5.05 -0.57 -22.02
CA LEU A 127 5.06 0.89 -22.06
C LEU A 127 3.65 1.43 -21.78
N ASP A 128 3.57 2.56 -21.08
CA ASP A 128 2.33 3.22 -20.69
C ASP A 128 1.46 2.49 -19.66
N ASP A 129 1.94 1.39 -19.10
CA ASP A 129 1.30 0.75 -17.94
C ASP A 129 1.70 1.42 -16.62
N ALA A 130 0.91 1.18 -15.58
CA ALA A 130 1.23 1.60 -14.21
C ALA A 130 1.23 0.39 -13.27
N VAL A 131 2.23 0.34 -12.40
CA VAL A 131 2.38 -0.68 -11.35
C VAL A 131 2.23 0.00 -9.99
N VAL A 132 1.20 -0.34 -9.24
CA VAL A 132 0.95 0.19 -7.90
C VAL A 132 1.08 -0.94 -6.89
N VAL A 133 1.97 -0.75 -5.93
CA VAL A 133 2.27 -1.76 -4.91
C VAL A 133 2.00 -1.22 -3.52
N PHE A 134 1.28 -2.00 -2.72
CA PHE A 134 1.14 -1.82 -1.29
C PHE A 134 2.06 -2.80 -0.58
N ALA A 135 3.13 -2.31 0.07
CA ALA A 135 4.10 -3.14 0.76
C ALA A 135 4.54 -2.48 2.07
N PHE A 136 4.40 -3.19 3.18
CA PHE A 136 4.51 -2.64 4.52
C PHE A 136 5.44 -3.43 5.42
N GLY A 137 6.06 -2.74 6.38
CA GLY A 137 6.81 -3.31 7.51
C GLY A 137 8.23 -3.77 7.20
N ARG A 138 8.57 -4.08 5.97
CA ARG A 138 9.93 -4.52 5.57
C ARG A 138 10.19 -4.33 4.08
N ASP A 139 11.41 -4.59 3.67
CA ASP A 139 11.79 -4.69 2.26
C ASP A 139 11.37 -6.06 1.67
N TYR A 140 10.85 -6.05 0.45
CA TYR A 140 10.41 -7.25 -0.26
C TYR A 140 11.18 -7.39 -1.58
N ALA A 141 11.96 -8.45 -1.71
CA ALA A 141 12.81 -8.68 -2.89
C ALA A 141 11.99 -8.87 -4.19
N ASP A 142 10.82 -9.46 -4.10
CA ASP A 142 9.91 -9.65 -5.23
C ASP A 142 9.28 -8.33 -5.70
N VAL A 143 9.01 -7.39 -4.79
CA VAL A 143 8.59 -6.02 -5.15
C VAL A 143 9.72 -5.25 -5.83
N ALA A 144 10.94 -5.33 -5.28
CA ALA A 144 12.11 -4.70 -5.89
C ALA A 144 12.33 -5.20 -7.32
N MET A 145 12.22 -6.50 -7.53
CA MET A 145 12.33 -7.13 -8.85
C MET A 145 11.19 -6.69 -9.79
N LEU A 146 9.94 -6.62 -9.30
CA LEU A 146 8.80 -6.14 -10.07
C LEU A 146 9.03 -4.71 -10.57
N PHE A 147 9.56 -3.84 -9.71
CA PHE A 147 9.87 -2.46 -10.09
C PHE A 147 11.05 -2.34 -11.05
N ASP A 148 12.14 -3.13 -10.87
CA ASP A 148 13.25 -3.15 -11.82
C ASP A 148 12.75 -3.58 -13.21
N TRP A 149 11.90 -4.61 -13.27
CA TRP A 149 11.30 -5.06 -14.52
C TRP A 149 10.39 -4.00 -15.15
N ALA A 150 9.47 -3.41 -14.39
CA ALA A 150 8.55 -2.37 -14.87
C ALA A 150 9.30 -1.16 -15.43
N ARG A 151 10.40 -0.72 -14.77
CA ARG A 151 11.28 0.35 -15.27
C ARG A 151 11.92 0.00 -16.62
N ARG A 152 12.39 -1.24 -16.80
CA ARG A 152 12.93 -1.70 -18.10
C ARG A 152 11.89 -1.65 -19.22
N ARG A 153 10.63 -1.75 -18.89
CA ARG A 153 9.48 -1.63 -19.80
C ARG A 153 8.96 -0.20 -19.91
N SER A 154 9.56 0.76 -19.21
CA SER A 154 9.14 2.16 -19.14
C SER A 154 7.73 2.38 -18.55
N ALA A 155 7.20 1.40 -17.83
CA ALA A 155 5.97 1.52 -17.04
C ALA A 155 6.20 2.39 -15.80
N LYS A 156 5.17 3.08 -15.33
CA LYS A 156 5.23 3.89 -14.12
C LYS A 156 5.07 3.03 -12.87
N THR A 157 5.93 3.27 -11.86
CA THR A 157 5.94 2.49 -10.62
C THR A 157 5.63 3.37 -9.42
N ILE A 158 4.66 2.93 -8.61
CA ILE A 158 4.19 3.62 -7.42
C ILE A 158 4.26 2.65 -6.24
N LEU A 159 5.00 3.01 -5.21
CA LEU A 159 5.04 2.29 -3.94
C LEU A 159 4.25 3.03 -2.87
N ILE A 160 3.38 2.32 -2.18
CA ILE A 160 2.63 2.80 -1.02
C ILE A 160 3.12 2.00 0.19
N THR A 161 3.77 2.66 1.16
CA THR A 161 4.53 1.98 2.22
C THR A 161 4.62 2.80 3.51
N ASP A 162 4.97 2.12 4.59
CA ASP A 162 5.36 2.70 5.87
C ASP A 162 6.89 2.64 6.12
N VAL A 163 7.66 2.05 5.19
CA VAL A 163 9.11 1.87 5.28
C VAL A 163 9.85 2.50 4.09
N PRO A 164 10.15 3.82 4.13
CA PRO A 164 10.63 4.58 2.97
C PRO A 164 12.08 4.26 2.56
N TYR A 165 12.91 3.75 3.48
CA TYR A 165 14.35 3.57 3.26
C TYR A 165 14.69 2.12 2.93
N THR A 166 14.10 1.59 1.87
CA THR A 166 14.26 0.20 1.43
C THR A 166 14.78 0.14 0.00
N HIS A 167 15.29 -1.04 -0.40
CA HIS A 167 15.72 -1.24 -1.78
C HIS A 167 14.54 -1.12 -2.75
N MET A 168 13.38 -1.71 -2.44
CA MET A 168 12.18 -1.58 -3.27
C MET A 168 11.76 -0.11 -3.44
N ALA A 169 11.87 0.73 -2.38
CA ALA A 169 11.55 2.15 -2.47
C ALA A 169 12.50 2.92 -3.39
N SER A 170 13.78 2.53 -3.44
CA SER A 170 14.78 3.15 -4.33
C SER A 170 14.54 2.87 -5.82
N LEU A 171 13.73 1.86 -6.14
CA LEU A 171 13.40 1.44 -7.50
C LEU A 171 12.05 2.01 -7.99
N ALA A 172 11.20 2.51 -7.09
CA ALA A 172 9.93 3.13 -7.46
C ALA A 172 10.12 4.52 -8.08
N ASP A 173 9.32 4.87 -9.10
CA ASP A 173 9.29 6.24 -9.65
C ASP A 173 8.68 7.22 -8.63
N LYS A 174 7.72 6.76 -7.82
CA LYS A 174 7.11 7.51 -6.74
C LYS A 174 6.84 6.64 -5.53
N VAL A 175 7.09 7.20 -4.35
CA VAL A 175 6.81 6.54 -3.06
C VAL A 175 5.86 7.42 -2.27
N ILE A 176 4.71 6.87 -1.87
CA ILE A 176 3.78 7.49 -0.91
C ILE A 176 4.05 6.84 0.43
N VAL A 177 4.50 7.65 1.38
CA VAL A 177 4.90 7.18 2.72
C VAL A 177 3.95 7.71 3.77
N PHE A 178 3.50 6.85 4.66
CA PHE A 178 2.71 7.22 5.83
C PHE A 178 2.85 6.21 6.96
N GLU A 179 2.58 6.66 8.17
CA GLU A 179 2.55 5.81 9.36
C GLU A 179 1.20 5.08 9.45
N ARG A 180 1.21 3.74 9.52
CA ARG A 180 -0.02 2.93 9.58
C ARG A 180 -0.69 2.86 10.95
N GLY A 181 -0.01 3.23 11.99
CA GLY A 181 -0.46 3.11 13.35
C GLY A 181 0.56 2.42 14.25
N PRO A 182 0.25 2.30 15.56
CA PRO A 182 1.16 1.62 16.48
C PRO A 182 1.38 0.19 16.02
N MET A 183 2.64 -0.23 16.04
CA MET A 183 3.02 -1.61 15.69
C MET A 183 2.57 -2.62 16.75
N ASP A 184 2.17 -2.14 17.92
CA ASP A 184 1.80 -2.91 19.11
C ASP A 184 0.40 -3.53 19.02
N ILE A 185 -0.51 -2.89 18.29
CA ILE A 185 -1.84 -3.44 17.96
C ILE A 185 -1.72 -4.16 16.62
N PHE A 186 -2.67 -4.97 16.21
CA PHE A 186 -2.64 -5.60 14.89
C PHE A 186 -2.47 -4.58 13.74
N SER A 187 -1.79 -4.96 12.67
CA SER A 187 -1.52 -4.08 11.51
C SER A 187 -2.83 -3.75 10.78
N SER A 188 -3.55 -2.74 11.25
CA SER A 188 -4.81 -2.28 10.63
C SER A 188 -4.59 -1.81 9.21
N MET A 189 -5.52 -2.17 8.32
CA MET A 189 -5.54 -1.68 6.94
C MET A 189 -6.45 -0.45 6.76
N ALA A 190 -7.02 0.10 7.83
CA ALA A 190 -7.88 1.29 7.74
C ALA A 190 -7.16 2.48 7.10
N ILE A 191 -5.91 2.74 7.51
CA ILE A 191 -5.10 3.83 6.95
C ILE A 191 -4.70 3.57 5.50
N PRO A 192 -4.13 2.40 5.14
CA PRO A 192 -3.87 2.05 3.75
C PRO A 192 -5.08 2.14 2.83
N VAL A 193 -6.26 1.71 3.30
CA VAL A 193 -7.52 1.82 2.54
C VAL A 193 -7.91 3.28 2.35
N ALA A 194 -7.84 4.12 3.39
CA ALA A 194 -8.14 5.55 3.27
C ALA A 194 -7.22 6.26 2.26
N VAL A 195 -5.92 5.90 2.22
CA VAL A 195 -4.98 6.43 1.22
C VAL A 195 -5.32 5.91 -0.19
N ALA A 196 -5.69 4.64 -0.32
CA ALA A 196 -6.14 4.07 -1.59
C ALA A 196 -7.42 4.78 -2.09
N ASP A 197 -8.38 5.06 -1.22
CA ASP A 197 -9.61 5.78 -1.55
C ASP A 197 -9.31 7.23 -1.99
N ALA A 198 -8.40 7.93 -1.30
CA ALA A 198 -7.95 9.26 -1.71
C ALA A 198 -7.32 9.23 -3.11
N LEU A 199 -6.48 8.23 -3.40
CA LEU A 199 -5.87 8.04 -4.72
C LEU A 199 -6.93 7.74 -5.79
N VAL A 200 -7.90 6.88 -5.50
CA VAL A 200 -9.04 6.58 -6.40
C VAL A 200 -9.86 7.83 -6.71
N VAL A 201 -10.16 8.66 -5.71
CA VAL A 201 -10.85 9.93 -5.89
C VAL A 201 -10.03 10.88 -6.77
N ALA A 202 -8.72 10.98 -6.55
CA ALA A 202 -7.83 11.78 -7.39
C ALA A 202 -7.78 11.27 -8.85
N VAL A 203 -7.77 9.95 -9.07
CA VAL A 203 -7.88 9.34 -10.42
C VAL A 203 -9.18 9.74 -11.10
N THR A 204 -10.30 9.76 -10.37
CA THR A 204 -11.61 10.14 -10.93
C THR A 204 -11.60 11.57 -11.47
N ARG A 205 -10.88 12.50 -10.82
CA ARG A 205 -10.71 13.88 -11.31
C ARG A 205 -10.02 13.92 -12.69
N HIS A 206 -9.01 13.08 -12.88
CA HIS A 206 -8.27 13.02 -14.16
C HIS A 206 -9.02 12.28 -15.25
N LYS A 207 -9.89 11.33 -14.91
CA LYS A 207 -10.74 10.59 -15.86
C LYS A 207 -11.97 11.38 -16.29
N GLY A 208 -12.51 12.25 -15.43
CA GLY A 208 -13.65 13.12 -15.71
C GLY A 208 -14.85 12.36 -16.27
N GLU A 209 -15.42 12.86 -17.36
CA GLU A 209 -16.62 12.28 -18.01
C GLU A 209 -16.44 10.82 -18.43
N THR A 210 -15.22 10.37 -18.78
CA THR A 210 -15.01 8.97 -19.17
C THR A 210 -15.27 7.99 -18.02
N ALA A 211 -14.95 8.37 -16.78
CA ALA A 211 -15.30 7.56 -15.60
C ALA A 211 -16.81 7.54 -15.36
N LEU A 212 -17.48 8.69 -15.53
CA LEU A 212 -18.92 8.80 -15.39
C LEU A 212 -19.67 7.95 -16.43
N GLU A 213 -19.25 8.00 -17.68
CA GLU A 213 -19.80 7.16 -18.77
C GLU A 213 -19.61 5.66 -18.47
N ALA A 214 -18.45 5.25 -17.97
CA ALA A 214 -18.20 3.85 -17.59
C ALA A 214 -19.18 3.38 -16.50
N VAL A 215 -19.42 4.21 -15.49
CA VAL A 215 -20.38 3.89 -14.41
C VAL A 215 -21.80 3.80 -14.97
N ARG A 216 -22.24 4.75 -15.81
CA ARG A 216 -23.55 4.71 -16.46
C ARG A 216 -23.73 3.46 -17.33
N ASN A 217 -22.70 3.06 -18.07
CA ASN A 217 -22.72 1.83 -18.86
C ASN A 217 -22.86 0.58 -17.96
N LEU A 218 -22.22 0.57 -16.80
CA LEU A 218 -22.37 -0.51 -15.82
C LEU A 218 -23.80 -0.55 -15.23
N GLU A 219 -24.38 0.62 -14.93
CA GLU A 219 -25.76 0.73 -14.45
C GLU A 219 -26.76 0.22 -15.51
N ALA A 220 -26.64 0.65 -16.75
CA ALA A 220 -27.48 0.18 -17.86
C ALA A 220 -27.35 -1.33 -18.11
N LEU A 221 -26.12 -1.88 -17.94
CA LEU A 221 -25.90 -3.33 -18.04
C LEU A 221 -26.63 -4.09 -16.93
N ARG A 222 -26.59 -3.59 -15.69
CA ARG A 222 -27.29 -4.19 -14.53
C ARG A 222 -28.79 -4.11 -14.67
N GLU A 223 -29.32 -2.96 -15.08
CA GLU A 223 -30.73 -2.77 -15.33
C GLU A 223 -31.26 -3.75 -16.38
N ARG A 224 -30.54 -3.87 -17.49
CA ARG A 224 -30.89 -4.81 -18.59
C ARG A 224 -31.04 -6.26 -18.14
N TYR A 225 -30.29 -6.68 -17.14
CA TYR A 225 -30.30 -8.05 -16.62
C TYR A 225 -30.97 -8.21 -15.26
N GLY A 226 -31.65 -7.17 -14.75
CA GLY A 226 -32.45 -7.23 -13.53
C GLY A 226 -31.62 -7.29 -12.24
N PHE A 227 -30.44 -6.63 -12.23
CA PHE A 227 -29.53 -6.53 -11.07
C PHE A 227 -29.55 -5.12 -10.42
N LEU A 228 -30.48 -4.27 -10.77
CA LEU A 228 -30.81 -3.00 -10.10
C LEU A 228 -32.22 -3.07 -9.56
#